data_b5095568ec0fc752b775e526eea6463a
#
_entry.id   b5095568ec0fc752b775e526eea6463a
#
_cell.length_a   1.000
_cell.length_b   1.000
_cell.length_c   1.000
_cell.angle_alpha   90.00
_cell.angle_beta   90.00
_cell.angle_gamma   90.00
#
_symmetry.space_group_name_H-M   'P 1'
#
loop_
_entity.id
_entity.type
_entity.pdbx_description
1 polymer ?
#
loop_
_entity_poly.entity_id
_entity_poly.type
_entity_poly.pdbx_seq_one_letter_code
_entity_poly.pdbx_strand_id
1 'polypeptide(L)'
;MQMLKLNEKYIFILGLIVITIVYSLYHIYFDLTYVPDISGKWKHVNKFVFVLIVYGIGTFVLRKFRVAWMMQLWHFLHIIFISALLLIGFYDWYHGSITDQIRNVANSIHEFLISPALYTAMGILQFRLFKQNESKIE
;
A
#
# COMPACT_ATOMS: atom_id res chain seq x y z
N MET A 1 -4.50 26.53 -16.23
CA MET A 1 -3.46 25.51 -16.02
C MET A 1 -2.97 25.39 -14.55
N GLN A 2 -2.79 26.49 -13.83
CA GLN A 2 -2.38 26.47 -12.42
C GLN A 2 -3.43 25.85 -11.45
N MET A 3 -4.72 26.03 -11.70
CA MET A 3 -5.78 25.45 -10.83
C MET A 3 -5.83 23.91 -10.86
N LEU A 4 -5.52 23.28 -11.97
CA LEU A 4 -5.46 21.83 -12.08
C LEU A 4 -4.31 21.23 -11.25
N LYS A 5 -3.14 21.87 -11.24
CA LYS A 5 -1.97 21.43 -10.44
C LYS A 5 -2.22 21.55 -8.92
N LEU A 6 -2.95 22.57 -8.47
CA LEU A 6 -3.34 22.72 -7.06
C LEU A 6 -4.31 21.62 -6.64
N ASN A 7 -5.32 21.35 -7.46
CA ASN A 7 -6.31 20.31 -7.17
C ASN A 7 -5.69 18.90 -7.09
N GLU A 8 -4.71 18.60 -7.93
CA GLU A 8 -3.97 17.34 -7.88
C GLU A 8 -3.18 17.18 -6.58
N LYS A 9 -2.48 18.22 -6.11
CA LYS A 9 -1.76 18.18 -4.83
C LYS A 9 -2.70 17.90 -3.65
N TYR A 10 -3.85 18.55 -3.60
CA TYR A 10 -4.84 18.33 -2.55
C TYR A 10 -5.40 16.92 -2.57
N ILE A 11 -5.69 16.36 -3.74
CA ILE A 11 -6.18 14.99 -3.90
C ILE A 11 -5.11 13.99 -3.42
N PHE A 12 -3.83 14.24 -3.75
CA PHE A 12 -2.73 13.40 -3.29
C PHE A 12 -2.60 13.42 -1.76
N ILE A 13 -2.62 14.61 -1.15
CA ILE A 13 -2.54 14.78 0.30
C ILE A 13 -3.73 14.13 0.99
N LEU A 14 -4.93 14.28 0.44
CA LEU A 14 -6.13 13.63 0.96
C LEU A 14 -5.98 12.10 0.93
N GLY A 15 -5.50 11.55 -0.18
CA GLY A 15 -5.20 10.12 -0.30
C GLY A 15 -4.18 9.65 0.74
N LEU A 16 -3.11 10.43 0.96
CA LEU A 16 -2.11 10.14 1.98
C LEU A 16 -2.71 10.11 3.39
N ILE A 17 -3.56 11.08 3.73
CA ILE A 17 -4.25 11.14 5.02
C ILE A 17 -5.13 9.90 5.20
N VAL A 18 -5.93 9.53 4.20
CA VAL A 18 -6.82 8.37 4.28
C VAL A 18 -6.01 7.07 4.45
N ILE A 19 -4.94 6.88 3.69
CA ILE A 19 -4.06 5.70 3.83
C ILE A 19 -3.42 5.67 5.22
N THR A 20 -2.98 6.82 5.74
CA THR A 20 -2.40 6.90 7.09
C THR A 20 -3.44 6.54 8.16
N ILE A 21 -4.69 6.96 8.01
CA ILE A 21 -5.77 6.59 8.93
C ILE A 21 -6.01 5.08 8.88
N VAL A 22 -6.10 4.48 7.70
CA VAL A 22 -6.29 3.03 7.54
C VAL A 22 -5.13 2.26 8.17
N TYR A 23 -3.90 2.70 7.94
CA TYR A 23 -2.70 2.13 8.55
C TYR A 23 -2.73 2.22 10.09
N SER A 24 -3.09 3.38 10.63
CA SER A 24 -3.19 3.59 12.09
C SER A 24 -4.28 2.73 12.71
N LEU A 25 -5.43 2.61 12.05
CA LEU A 25 -6.52 1.73 12.51
C LEU A 25 -6.07 0.27 12.53
N TYR A 26 -5.35 -0.18 11.50
CA TYR A 26 -4.81 -1.53 11.49
C TYR A 26 -3.91 -1.78 12.70
N HIS A 27 -2.95 -0.89 12.99
CA HIS A 27 -2.05 -1.04 14.14
C HIS A 27 -2.78 -0.99 15.47
N ILE A 28 -3.73 -0.08 15.66
CA ILE A 28 -4.48 0.03 16.90
C ILE A 28 -5.30 -1.24 17.17
N TYR A 29 -6.00 -1.75 16.17
CA TYR A 29 -6.90 -2.89 16.36
C TYR A 29 -6.21 -4.25 16.34
N PHE A 30 -5.13 -4.42 15.59
CA PHE A 30 -4.51 -5.74 15.39
C PHE A 30 -3.15 -5.92 16.07
N ASP A 31 -2.40 -4.83 16.31
CA ASP A 31 -1.11 -4.91 16.99
C ASP A 31 -1.22 -4.58 18.49
N LEU A 32 -1.96 -3.53 18.85
CA LEU A 32 -2.04 -3.06 20.22
C LEU A 32 -3.18 -3.72 21.01
N THR A 33 -4.28 -4.05 20.35
CA THR A 33 -5.38 -4.76 21.00
C THR A 33 -5.14 -6.26 20.86
N TYR A 34 -4.63 -6.88 21.90
CA TYR A 34 -4.56 -8.34 21.99
C TYR A 34 -5.99 -8.88 22.01
N VAL A 35 -6.49 -9.29 20.85
CA VAL A 35 -7.75 -10.01 20.73
C VAL A 35 -7.42 -11.51 20.81
N PRO A 36 -7.63 -12.16 21.98
CA PRO A 36 -7.13 -13.51 22.25
C PRO A 36 -7.74 -14.60 21.38
N ASP A 37 -8.90 -14.34 20.77
CA ASP A 37 -9.79 -15.38 20.24
C ASP A 37 -9.97 -15.41 18.73
N ILE A 38 -9.21 -14.63 17.95
CA ILE A 38 -9.28 -14.74 16.50
C ILE A 38 -8.40 -15.90 16.05
N SER A 39 -9.02 -16.94 15.52
CA SER A 39 -8.33 -18.06 14.84
C SER A 39 -7.25 -17.51 13.88
N GLY A 40 -6.06 -18.14 13.87
CA GLY A 40 -4.94 -17.70 13.02
C GLY A 40 -5.32 -17.48 11.55
N LYS A 41 -6.27 -18.25 11.03
CA LYS A 41 -6.82 -18.12 9.68
C LYS A 41 -7.49 -16.78 9.44
N TRP A 42 -8.28 -16.28 10.36
CA TRP A 42 -8.94 -14.98 10.26
C TRP A 42 -7.96 -13.81 10.35
N LYS A 43 -6.85 -13.97 11.05
CA LYS A 43 -5.78 -12.96 11.07
C LYS A 43 -5.19 -12.75 9.68
N HIS A 44 -4.95 -13.80 8.92
CA HIS A 44 -4.46 -13.71 7.53
C HIS A 44 -5.48 -13.05 6.60
N VAL A 45 -6.75 -13.41 6.73
CA VAL A 45 -7.84 -12.81 5.92
C VAL A 45 -7.94 -11.31 6.18
N ASN A 46 -7.92 -10.89 7.45
CA ASN A 46 -7.99 -9.47 7.81
C ASN A 46 -6.80 -8.68 7.27
N LYS A 47 -5.57 -9.21 7.41
CA LYS A 47 -4.38 -8.58 6.83
C LYS A 47 -4.53 -8.35 5.33
N PHE A 48 -5.03 -9.36 4.62
CA PHE A 48 -5.25 -9.27 3.18
C PHE A 48 -6.31 -8.22 2.80
N VAL A 49 -7.39 -8.13 3.56
CA VAL A 49 -8.44 -7.12 3.36
C VAL A 49 -7.88 -5.70 3.48
N PHE A 50 -7.04 -5.42 4.49
CA PHE A 50 -6.43 -4.11 4.65
C PHE A 50 -5.50 -3.74 3.48
N VAL A 51 -4.73 -4.70 2.95
CA VAL A 51 -3.91 -4.49 1.75
C VAL A 51 -4.80 -4.12 0.55
N LEU A 52 -5.92 -4.81 0.35
CA LEU A 52 -6.86 -4.50 -0.73
C LEU A 52 -7.51 -3.12 -0.58
N ILE A 53 -7.83 -2.71 0.65
CA ILE A 53 -8.36 -1.37 0.93
C ILE A 53 -7.34 -0.29 0.54
N VAL A 54 -6.10 -0.40 0.99
CA VAL A 54 -5.04 0.55 0.66
C VAL A 54 -4.76 0.56 -0.85
N TYR A 55 -4.69 -0.61 -1.48
CA TYR A 55 -4.55 -0.75 -2.92
C TYR A 55 -5.68 -0.03 -3.67
N GLY A 56 -6.92 -0.22 -3.26
CA GLY A 56 -8.09 0.42 -3.85
C GLY A 56 -8.07 1.94 -3.72
N ILE A 57 -7.76 2.45 -2.52
CA ILE A 57 -7.65 3.90 -2.26
C ILE A 57 -6.55 4.51 -3.11
N GLY A 58 -5.34 3.91 -3.10
CA GLY A 58 -4.21 4.38 -3.89
C GLY A 58 -4.52 4.39 -5.39
N THR A 59 -5.12 3.31 -5.90
CA THR A 59 -5.55 3.21 -7.30
C THR A 59 -6.55 4.30 -7.67
N PHE A 60 -7.55 4.53 -6.82
CA PHE A 60 -8.57 5.55 -7.05
C PHE A 60 -7.97 6.96 -7.13
N VAL A 61 -7.06 7.26 -6.21
CA VAL A 61 -6.37 8.56 -6.18
C VAL A 61 -5.43 8.70 -7.35
N LEU A 62 -4.55 7.71 -7.59
CA LEU A 62 -3.56 7.74 -8.66
C LEU A 62 -4.19 7.80 -10.06
N ARG A 63 -5.37 7.23 -10.24
CA ARG A 63 -6.15 7.31 -11.49
C ARG A 63 -6.52 8.74 -11.87
N LYS A 64 -6.64 9.64 -10.89
CA LYS A 64 -6.90 11.07 -11.13
C LYS A 64 -5.65 11.84 -11.60
N PHE A 65 -4.48 11.31 -11.28
CA PHE A 65 -3.22 11.81 -11.83
C PHE A 65 -3.04 11.18 -13.20
N ARG A 66 -3.14 11.90 -14.27
CA ARG A 66 -3.02 11.41 -15.67
C ARG A 66 -1.61 10.89 -16.01
N VAL A 67 -0.92 10.26 -15.07
CA VAL A 67 0.46 9.78 -15.20
C VAL A 67 0.45 8.26 -15.27
N ALA A 68 0.44 7.73 -16.47
CA ALA A 68 0.29 6.30 -16.74
C ALA A 68 1.37 5.44 -16.06
N TRP A 69 2.64 5.85 -16.06
CA TRP A 69 3.75 5.07 -15.50
C TRP A 69 3.61 4.84 -13.99
N MET A 70 3.11 5.84 -13.25
CA MET A 70 2.94 5.78 -11.81
C MET A 70 1.85 4.77 -11.43
N MET A 71 0.78 4.73 -12.20
CA MET A 71 -0.29 3.75 -12.01
C MET A 71 0.16 2.34 -12.37
N GLN A 72 0.95 2.18 -13.44
CA GLN A 72 1.55 0.90 -13.82
C GLN A 72 2.49 0.37 -12.72
N LEU A 73 3.37 1.22 -12.19
CA LEU A 73 4.29 0.85 -11.11
C LEU A 73 3.53 0.47 -9.83
N TRP A 74 2.47 1.22 -9.48
CA TRP A 74 1.59 0.92 -8.36
C TRP A 74 0.94 -0.46 -8.48
N HIS A 75 0.33 -0.76 -9.62
CA HIS A 75 -0.28 -2.07 -9.88
C HIS A 75 0.76 -3.19 -9.88
N PHE A 76 1.89 -2.99 -10.52
CA PHE A 76 2.95 -3.99 -10.63
C PHE A 76 3.48 -4.39 -9.24
N LEU A 77 3.80 -3.42 -8.39
CA LEU A 77 4.27 -3.69 -7.04
C LEU A 77 3.21 -4.43 -6.21
N HIS A 78 1.97 -3.96 -6.24
CA HIS A 78 0.89 -4.60 -5.48
C HIS A 78 0.61 -6.02 -5.97
N ILE A 79 0.57 -6.26 -7.27
CA ILE A 79 0.33 -7.60 -7.84
C ILE A 79 1.44 -8.56 -7.41
N ILE A 80 2.71 -8.19 -7.51
CA ILE A 80 3.83 -9.04 -7.09
C ILE A 80 3.74 -9.36 -5.61
N PHE A 81 3.62 -8.37 -4.76
CA PHE A 81 3.64 -8.58 -3.32
C PHE A 81 2.36 -9.26 -2.79
N ILE A 82 1.20 -8.95 -3.36
CA ILE A 82 -0.05 -9.65 -3.05
C ILE A 82 0.05 -11.13 -3.46
N SER A 83 0.61 -11.42 -4.64
CA SER A 83 0.84 -12.81 -5.08
C SER A 83 1.77 -13.55 -4.13
N ALA A 84 2.86 -12.91 -3.68
CA ALA A 84 3.76 -13.49 -2.70
C ALA A 84 3.07 -13.78 -1.36
N LEU A 85 2.27 -12.84 -0.86
CA LEU A 85 1.49 -13.04 0.37
C LEU A 85 0.45 -14.16 0.23
N LEU A 86 -0.21 -14.27 -0.92
CA LEU A 86 -1.14 -15.37 -1.20
C LEU A 86 -0.44 -16.73 -1.21
N LEU A 87 0.72 -16.83 -1.86
CA LEU A 87 1.49 -18.06 -1.90
C LEU A 87 1.93 -18.49 -0.49
N ILE A 88 2.45 -17.56 0.32
CA ILE A 88 2.83 -17.84 1.71
C ILE A 88 1.60 -18.23 2.54
N GLY A 89 0.48 -17.53 2.39
CA GLY A 89 -0.76 -17.81 3.09
C GLY A 89 -1.35 -19.18 2.74
N PHE A 90 -1.34 -19.56 1.46
CA PHE A 90 -1.77 -20.90 1.03
C PHE A 90 -0.86 -22.01 1.55
N TYR A 91 0.45 -21.76 1.54
CA TYR A 91 1.42 -22.71 2.09
C TYR A 91 1.18 -22.94 3.60
N ASP A 92 1.01 -21.85 4.37
CA ASP A 92 0.70 -21.93 5.81
C ASP A 92 -0.63 -22.65 6.08
N TRP A 93 -1.63 -22.35 5.25
CA TRP A 93 -2.94 -23.00 5.38
C TRP A 93 -2.90 -24.51 5.14
N TYR A 94 -2.09 -24.97 4.18
CA TYR A 94 -2.02 -26.37 3.79
C TYR A 94 -1.10 -27.18 4.71
N HIS A 95 0.04 -26.65 5.10
CA HIS A 95 1.05 -27.35 5.90
C HIS A 95 0.93 -27.09 7.40
N GLY A 96 0.20 -26.06 7.82
CA GLY A 96 -0.07 -25.75 9.24
C GLY A 96 1.11 -25.18 10.03
N SER A 97 2.29 -25.02 9.41
CA SER A 97 3.45 -24.40 10.07
C SER A 97 4.41 -23.81 9.06
N ILE A 98 4.56 -22.48 9.09
CA ILE A 98 5.64 -21.77 8.41
C ILE A 98 6.75 -21.44 9.41
N THR A 99 7.99 -21.43 8.92
CA THR A 99 9.14 -20.99 9.70
C THR A 99 8.96 -19.53 10.12
N ASP A 100 9.44 -19.16 11.32
CA ASP A 100 9.35 -17.77 11.80
C ASP A 100 9.99 -16.76 10.86
N GLN A 101 11.04 -17.17 10.14
CA GLN A 101 11.66 -16.32 9.11
C GLN A 101 10.68 -15.98 7.98
N ILE A 102 9.95 -16.96 7.45
CA ILE A 102 8.95 -16.76 6.39
C ILE A 102 7.80 -15.89 6.91
N ARG A 103 7.38 -16.11 8.15
CA ARG A 103 6.35 -15.30 8.81
C ARG A 103 6.79 -13.84 8.94
N ASN A 104 8.03 -13.59 9.33
CA ASN A 104 8.58 -12.24 9.43
C ASN A 104 8.67 -11.55 8.07
N VAL A 105 9.08 -12.27 7.03
CA VAL A 105 9.08 -11.75 5.65
C VAL A 105 7.66 -11.39 5.21
N ALA A 106 6.69 -12.25 5.43
CA ALA A 106 5.28 -11.97 5.09
C ALA A 106 4.74 -10.75 5.83
N ASN A 107 5.06 -10.60 7.11
CA ASN A 107 4.68 -9.42 7.89
C ASN A 107 5.34 -8.15 7.35
N SER A 108 6.62 -8.19 7.02
CA SER A 108 7.33 -7.03 6.44
C SER A 108 6.74 -6.61 5.09
N ILE A 109 6.43 -7.57 4.21
CA ILE A 109 5.75 -7.30 2.94
C ILE A 109 4.39 -6.65 3.19
N HIS A 110 3.60 -7.21 4.11
CA HIS A 110 2.29 -6.69 4.46
C HIS A 110 2.38 -5.25 4.98
N GLU A 111 3.27 -4.98 5.95
CA GLU A 111 3.48 -3.64 6.51
C GLU A 111 3.92 -2.64 5.44
N PHE A 112 4.81 -3.06 4.54
CA PHE A 112 5.25 -2.22 3.43
C PHE A 112 4.08 -1.83 2.52
N LEU A 113 3.18 -2.77 2.19
CA LEU A 113 2.05 -2.52 1.30
C LEU A 113 0.98 -1.61 1.92
N ILE A 114 0.70 -1.74 3.22
CA ILE A 114 -0.30 -0.92 3.89
C ILE A 114 0.26 0.43 4.37
N SER A 115 1.59 0.56 4.44
CA SER A 115 2.22 1.78 4.95
C SER A 115 2.05 2.95 3.99
N PRO A 116 1.91 4.17 4.49
CA PRO A 116 1.88 5.36 3.65
C PRO A 116 3.22 5.63 2.94
N ALA A 117 4.30 4.91 3.31
CA ALA A 117 5.64 5.12 2.77
C ALA A 117 5.73 4.86 1.26
N LEU A 118 5.12 3.76 0.78
CA LEU A 118 5.08 3.44 -0.64
C LEU A 118 4.35 4.52 -1.45
N TYR A 119 3.20 4.98 -0.94
CA TYR A 119 2.41 6.02 -1.57
C TYR A 119 3.18 7.37 -1.57
N THR A 120 3.82 7.72 -0.46
CA THR A 120 4.64 8.93 -0.34
C THR A 120 5.84 8.91 -1.29
N ALA A 121 6.53 7.76 -1.40
CA ALA A 121 7.64 7.58 -2.33
C ALA A 121 7.22 7.83 -3.78
N MET A 122 6.05 7.32 -4.18
CA MET A 122 5.45 7.60 -5.50
C MET A 122 5.23 9.10 -5.73
N GLY A 123 4.71 9.82 -4.73
CA GLY A 123 4.51 11.27 -4.81
C GLY A 123 5.82 12.04 -4.97
N ILE A 124 6.85 11.68 -4.20
CA ILE A 124 8.16 12.33 -4.29
C ILE A 124 8.80 12.11 -5.67
N LEU A 125 8.72 10.90 -6.21
CA LEU A 125 9.21 10.58 -7.55
C LEU A 125 8.51 11.42 -8.61
N GLN A 126 7.19 11.56 -8.51
CA GLN A 126 6.40 12.38 -9.41
C GLN A 126 6.86 13.85 -9.40
N PHE A 127 7.03 14.43 -8.21
CA PHE A 127 7.47 15.83 -8.08
C PHE A 127 8.87 16.05 -8.65
N ARG A 128 9.79 15.12 -8.44
CA ARG A 128 11.15 15.23 -8.97
C ARG A 128 11.20 15.15 -10.49
N LEU A 129 10.46 14.23 -11.10
CA LEU A 129 10.42 14.06 -12.56
C LEU A 129 9.80 15.27 -13.25
N PHE A 130 8.77 15.89 -12.66
CA PHE A 130 8.21 17.12 -13.20
C PHE A 130 9.21 18.26 -13.21
N LYS A 131 9.93 18.47 -12.10
CA LYS A 131 10.93 19.54 -11.99
C LYS A 131 12.09 19.37 -12.99
N GLN A 132 12.47 18.12 -13.27
CA GLN A 132 13.53 17.81 -14.22
C GLN A 132 13.13 18.05 -15.69
N ASN A 133 11.85 17.92 -16.02
CA ASN A 133 11.34 18.21 -17.36
C ASN A 133 11.18 19.71 -17.61
N GLU A 134 10.84 20.50 -16.60
CA GLU A 134 10.79 21.97 -16.72
C GLU A 134 12.19 22.57 -16.98
N SER A 135 13.23 22.06 -16.31
CA SER A 135 14.61 22.56 -16.47
C SER A 135 15.28 22.15 -17.80
N LYS A 136 14.68 21.29 -18.61
CA LYS A 136 15.19 20.92 -19.94
C LYS A 136 14.58 21.72 -21.08
N ILE A 137 13.59 22.54 -20.80
CA ILE A 137 12.84 23.33 -21.78
C ILE A 137 13.30 24.81 -21.76
N GLU A 138 14.02 25.21 -20.73
CA GLU A 138 14.76 26.49 -20.66
C GLU A 138 16.17 26.35 -21.25
#